data_9a6874e2cb14c5d9a1ec780dd017b3e2
#
_entry.id   9a6874e2cb14c5d9a1ec780dd017b3e2
#
_cell.length_a   1.000
_cell.length_b   1.000
_cell.length_c   1.000
_cell.angle_alpha   90.00
_cell.angle_beta   90.00
_cell.angle_gamma   90.00
#
_symmetry.space_group_name_H-M   'P 1'
#
loop_
_entity.id
_entity.type
_entity.pdbx_description
1 polymer ?
#
loop_
_entity_poly.entity_id
_entity_poly.type
_entity_poly.pdbx_seq_one_letter_code
_entity_poly.pdbx_strand_id
1 'polypeptide(L)'
;MAEQASLRAMYASIASSYSSEDIEWVQFVRDHYYYLKKRCAKVELNPFRHNAQRYRLTDFCLENNLARGTEWIVLLVNQLGSEKDFSNLTVMLLPDMESIKELRMLFDSVQSNVDRVRNDA
;
A
#
# COMPACT_ATOMS: atom_id res chain seq x y z
N MET A 1 -26.95 -12.12 -4.88
CA MET A 1 -26.70 -10.67 -4.71
C MET A 1 -26.19 -10.29 -3.32
N ALA A 2 -26.67 -10.97 -2.26
CA ALA A 2 -26.15 -10.73 -0.90
C ALA A 2 -24.64 -11.03 -0.77
N GLU A 3 -24.16 -12.06 -1.48
CA GLU A 3 -22.74 -12.41 -1.46
C GLU A 3 -21.85 -11.35 -2.09
N GLN A 4 -22.30 -10.71 -3.17
CA GLN A 4 -21.53 -9.64 -3.82
C GLN A 4 -21.41 -8.40 -2.94
N ALA A 5 -22.48 -8.04 -2.25
CA ALA A 5 -22.45 -6.91 -1.33
C ALA A 5 -21.53 -7.21 -0.13
N SER A 6 -21.56 -8.44 0.39
CA SER A 6 -20.69 -8.87 1.48
C SER A 6 -19.22 -8.88 1.07
N LEU A 7 -18.91 -9.40 -0.13
CA LEU A 7 -17.55 -9.41 -0.66
C LEU A 7 -17.02 -8.00 -0.91
N ARG A 8 -17.85 -7.11 -1.42
CA ARG A 8 -17.48 -5.70 -1.61
C ARG A 8 -17.17 -5.03 -0.27
N ALA A 9 -18.00 -5.28 0.73
CA ALA A 9 -17.79 -4.71 2.06
C ALA A 9 -16.48 -5.24 2.66
N MET A 10 -16.20 -6.53 2.55
CA MET A 10 -14.94 -7.11 3.00
C MET A 10 -13.76 -6.53 2.25
N TYR A 11 -13.86 -6.41 0.94
CA TYR A 11 -12.80 -5.87 0.11
C TYR A 11 -12.51 -4.41 0.45
N ALA A 12 -13.55 -3.60 0.62
CA ALA A 12 -13.42 -2.20 1.01
C ALA A 12 -12.80 -2.06 2.41
N SER A 13 -13.18 -2.94 3.35
CA SER A 13 -12.62 -2.96 4.69
C SER A 13 -11.13 -3.30 4.67
N ILE A 14 -10.74 -4.32 3.90
CA ILE A 14 -9.33 -4.70 3.74
C ILE A 14 -8.54 -3.55 3.11
N ALA A 15 -9.08 -2.93 2.08
CA ALA A 15 -8.43 -1.81 1.41
C ALA A 15 -8.22 -0.63 2.35
N SER A 16 -9.23 -0.29 3.18
CA SER A 16 -9.13 0.85 4.09
C SER A 16 -8.09 0.63 5.19
N SER A 17 -7.79 -0.61 5.56
CA SER A 17 -6.80 -0.89 6.59
C SER A 17 -5.37 -0.58 6.18
N TYR A 18 -5.11 -0.39 4.89
CA TYR A 18 -3.79 -0.03 4.38
C TYR A 18 -3.68 1.46 4.01
N SER A 19 -4.77 2.21 4.11
CA SER A 19 -4.81 3.61 3.68
C SER A 19 -3.97 4.51 4.57
N SER A 20 -3.66 5.70 4.06
CA SER A 20 -2.88 6.72 4.78
C SER A 20 -3.71 7.52 5.79
N GLU A 21 -4.95 7.15 6.04
CA GLU A 21 -5.81 7.85 7.00
C GLU A 21 -5.34 7.67 8.45
N ASP A 22 -4.74 6.53 8.76
CA ASP A 22 -4.19 6.25 10.09
C ASP A 22 -2.76 6.77 10.15
N ILE A 23 -2.56 7.87 10.86
CA ILE A 23 -1.25 8.52 10.98
C ILE A 23 -0.22 7.60 11.65
N GLU A 24 -0.64 6.82 12.64
CA GLU A 24 0.26 5.89 13.33
C GLU A 24 0.74 4.79 12.38
N TRP A 25 -0.15 4.29 11.51
CA TRP A 25 0.21 3.32 10.49
C TRP A 25 1.20 3.92 9.48
N VAL A 26 0.94 5.15 9.02
CA VAL A 26 1.84 5.84 8.09
C VAL A 26 3.23 5.98 8.70
N GLN A 27 3.31 6.40 9.95
CA GLN A 27 4.60 6.55 10.63
C GLN A 27 5.31 5.21 10.79
N PHE A 28 4.56 4.16 11.12
CA PHE A 28 5.11 2.81 11.26
C PHE A 28 5.72 2.32 9.95
N VAL A 29 5.03 2.54 8.81
CA VAL A 29 5.54 2.16 7.49
C VAL A 29 6.78 2.97 7.15
N ARG A 30 6.80 4.26 7.44
CA ARG A 30 7.97 5.11 7.21
C ARG A 30 9.18 4.64 8.03
N ASP A 31 8.94 4.23 9.26
CA ASP A 31 10.01 3.71 10.13
C ASP A 31 10.57 2.39 9.58
N HIS A 32 9.80 1.67 8.78
CA HIS A 32 10.19 0.40 8.17
C HIS A 32 10.44 0.53 6.66
N TYR A 33 10.76 1.74 6.21
CA TYR A 33 10.97 2.04 4.78
C TYR A 33 11.99 1.11 4.13
N TYR A 34 13.14 0.89 4.78
CA TYR A 34 14.19 0.05 4.22
C TYR A 34 13.79 -1.42 4.14
N TYR A 35 12.98 -1.87 5.09
CA TYR A 35 12.43 -3.22 5.05
C TYR A 35 11.61 -3.45 3.79
N LEU A 36 10.72 -2.51 3.48
CA LEU A 36 9.91 -2.58 2.26
C LEU A 36 10.75 -2.41 1.00
N LYS A 37 11.64 -1.44 1.00
CA LYS A 37 12.45 -1.12 -0.18
C LYS A 37 13.31 -2.30 -0.62
N LYS A 38 13.90 -3.03 0.31
CA LYS A 38 14.72 -4.22 0.01
C LYS A 38 13.90 -5.33 -0.62
N ARG A 39 12.60 -5.36 -0.36
CA ARG A 39 11.71 -6.40 -0.87
C ARG A 39 10.94 -5.98 -2.12
N CYS A 40 11.21 -4.80 -2.63
CA CYS A 40 10.58 -4.33 -3.86
C CYS A 40 11.19 -5.03 -5.07
N ALA A 41 10.34 -5.31 -6.05
CA ALA A 41 10.76 -5.74 -7.37
C ALA A 41 10.82 -4.51 -8.29
N LYS A 42 11.73 -4.52 -9.26
CA LYS A 42 11.75 -3.52 -10.33
C LYS A 42 10.77 -3.95 -11.40
N VAL A 43 9.87 -3.05 -11.75
CA VAL A 43 8.88 -3.28 -12.80
C VAL A 43 9.07 -2.23 -13.86
N GLU A 44 9.26 -2.68 -15.10
CA GLU A 44 9.32 -1.78 -16.25
C GLU A 44 7.90 -1.42 -16.67
N LEU A 45 7.66 -0.11 -16.84
CA LEU A 45 6.36 0.38 -17.29
C LEU A 45 6.35 0.36 -18.83
N ASN A 46 5.23 -0.14 -19.38
CA ASN A 46 5.03 -0.09 -20.82
C ASN A 46 4.78 1.38 -21.22
N PRO A 47 5.72 2.05 -21.92
CA PRO A 47 5.55 3.47 -22.21
C PRO A 47 4.31 3.78 -23.05
N PHE A 48 3.98 2.89 -23.97
CA PHE A 48 2.83 3.08 -24.83
C PHE A 48 1.53 3.07 -24.04
N ARG A 49 1.35 2.05 -23.21
CA ARG A 49 0.17 1.90 -22.38
C ARG A 49 0.09 3.00 -21.33
N HIS A 50 1.24 3.32 -20.73
CA HIS A 50 1.33 4.32 -19.67
C HIS A 50 0.95 5.72 -20.19
N ASN A 51 1.44 6.09 -21.36
CA ASN A 51 1.17 7.40 -21.96
C ASN A 51 -0.21 7.48 -22.62
N ALA A 52 -0.61 6.46 -23.35
CA ALA A 52 -1.82 6.47 -24.14
C ALA A 52 -3.10 6.40 -23.30
N GLN A 53 -3.08 5.71 -22.18
CA GLN A 53 -4.24 5.44 -21.36
C GLN A 53 -4.32 6.28 -20.09
N ARG A 54 -3.41 7.23 -19.90
CA ARG A 54 -3.30 7.99 -18.65
C ARG A 54 -3.42 7.05 -17.45
N TYR A 55 -2.58 6.05 -17.44
CA TYR A 55 -2.63 4.94 -16.50
C TYR A 55 -2.60 5.43 -15.07
N ARG A 56 -3.61 5.08 -14.30
CA ARG A 56 -3.72 5.49 -12.91
C ARG A 56 -2.91 4.57 -12.01
N LEU A 57 -2.34 5.15 -10.98
CA LEU A 57 -1.58 4.39 -9.99
C LEU A 57 -2.43 3.28 -9.35
N THR A 58 -3.68 3.56 -9.05
CA THR A 58 -4.60 2.55 -8.48
C THR A 58 -4.74 1.34 -9.40
N ASP A 59 -4.93 1.55 -10.70
CA ASP A 59 -5.07 0.46 -11.65
C ASP A 59 -3.78 -0.35 -11.76
N PHE A 60 -2.64 0.33 -11.76
CA PHE A 60 -1.33 -0.31 -11.77
C PHE A 60 -1.15 -1.20 -10.54
N CYS A 61 -1.50 -0.70 -9.36
CA CYS A 61 -1.40 -1.45 -8.11
C CYS A 61 -2.30 -2.70 -8.15
N LEU A 62 -3.54 -2.56 -8.60
CA LEU A 62 -4.48 -3.67 -8.67
C LEU A 62 -4.02 -4.75 -9.65
N GLU A 63 -3.48 -4.36 -10.81
CA GLU A 63 -2.94 -5.32 -11.78
C GLU A 63 -1.74 -6.09 -11.24
N ASN A 64 -1.01 -5.50 -10.29
CA ASN A 64 0.16 -6.13 -9.69
C ASN A 64 -0.14 -6.73 -8.31
N ASN A 65 -1.40 -7.04 -8.05
CA ASN A 65 -1.86 -7.75 -6.84
C ASN A 65 -1.68 -6.97 -5.54
N LEU A 66 -1.62 -5.64 -5.62
CA LEU A 66 -1.64 -4.79 -4.44
C LEU A 66 -3.07 -4.38 -4.11
N ALA A 67 -3.39 -4.37 -2.83
CA ALA A 67 -4.72 -3.98 -2.36
C ALA A 67 -4.94 -2.46 -2.53
N ARG A 68 -6.19 -2.04 -2.63
CA ARG A 68 -6.54 -0.62 -2.57
C ARG A 68 -6.06 -0.03 -1.24
N GLY A 69 -5.65 1.21 -1.30
CA GLY A 69 -5.14 1.90 -0.13
C GLY A 69 -3.63 1.78 0.04
N THR A 70 -2.95 0.97 -0.79
CA THR A 70 -1.49 0.83 -0.75
C THR A 70 -0.77 1.81 -1.68
N GLU A 71 -1.49 2.62 -2.44
CA GLU A 71 -0.90 3.54 -3.44
C GLU A 71 0.13 4.47 -2.82
N TRP A 72 -0.14 4.98 -1.64
CA TRP A 72 0.79 5.87 -0.94
C TRP A 72 2.09 5.15 -0.55
N ILE A 73 2.03 3.85 -0.29
CA ILE A 73 3.23 3.04 0.02
C ILE A 73 4.09 2.92 -1.24
N VAL A 74 3.46 2.70 -2.40
CA VAL A 74 4.17 2.66 -3.68
C VAL A 74 4.85 4.00 -3.96
N LEU A 75 4.15 5.11 -3.73
CA LEU A 75 4.74 6.45 -3.87
C LEU A 75 5.92 6.63 -2.91
N LEU A 76 5.78 6.17 -1.68
CA LEU A 76 6.82 6.29 -0.67
C LEU A 76 8.10 5.55 -1.07
N VAL A 77 8.00 4.27 -1.47
CA VAL A 77 9.19 3.47 -1.83
C VAL A 77 9.87 3.98 -3.10
N ASN A 78 9.13 4.68 -3.97
CA ASN A 78 9.67 5.30 -5.17
C ASN A 78 10.07 6.76 -4.96
N GLN A 79 9.91 7.27 -3.75
CA GLN A 79 10.23 8.67 -3.39
C GLN A 79 9.49 9.68 -4.27
N LEU A 80 8.23 9.41 -4.56
CA LEU A 80 7.38 10.27 -5.37
C LEU A 80 6.52 11.16 -4.47
N GLY A 81 6.41 12.43 -4.82
CA GLY A 81 5.60 13.39 -4.06
C GLY A 81 4.12 13.30 -4.35
N SER A 82 3.75 12.84 -5.54
CA SER A 82 2.35 12.75 -5.95
C SER A 82 2.16 11.74 -7.06
N GLU A 83 0.90 11.38 -7.32
CA GLU A 83 0.51 10.49 -8.40
C GLU A 83 0.91 11.02 -9.78
N LYS A 84 1.02 12.34 -9.93
CA LYS A 84 1.47 12.94 -11.19
C LYS A 84 2.86 12.50 -11.59
N ASP A 85 3.73 12.30 -10.60
CA ASP A 85 5.11 11.89 -10.84
C ASP A 85 5.18 10.46 -11.38
N PHE A 86 4.16 9.65 -11.11
CA PHE A 86 4.05 8.29 -11.63
C PHE A 86 4.03 8.26 -13.16
N SER A 87 3.35 9.21 -13.79
CA SER A 87 3.22 9.22 -15.25
C SER A 87 4.53 9.46 -16.00
N ASN A 88 5.55 9.96 -15.32
CA ASN A 88 6.85 10.27 -15.92
C ASN A 88 7.88 9.15 -15.74
N LEU A 89 7.54 8.07 -15.05
CA LEU A 89 8.46 6.99 -14.76
C LEU A 89 8.44 5.93 -15.85
N THR A 90 9.61 5.35 -16.09
CA THR A 90 9.77 4.19 -16.98
C THR A 90 10.00 2.90 -16.20
N VAL A 91 10.48 3.01 -14.97
CA VAL A 91 10.75 1.89 -14.07
C VAL A 91 10.22 2.25 -12.69
N MET A 92 9.57 1.31 -12.03
CA MET A 92 9.08 1.49 -10.67
C MET A 92 9.57 0.38 -9.76
N LEU A 93 9.76 0.72 -8.49
CA LEU A 93 9.88 -0.26 -7.43
C LEU A 93 8.47 -0.61 -6.96
N LEU A 94 8.17 -1.90 -6.93
CA LEU A 94 6.86 -2.40 -6.53
C LEU A 94 7.02 -3.21 -5.26
N PRO A 95 6.44 -2.77 -4.13
CA PRO A 95 6.50 -3.55 -2.91
C PRO A 95 5.67 -4.82 -3.02
N ASP A 96 6.11 -5.85 -2.30
CA ASP A 96 5.41 -7.11 -2.23
C ASP A 96 4.23 -6.99 -1.26
N MET A 97 3.04 -7.44 -1.68
CA MET A 97 1.85 -7.38 -0.81
C MET A 97 2.04 -8.19 0.47
N GLU A 98 2.74 -9.31 0.40
CA GLU A 98 3.03 -10.11 1.59
C GLU A 98 3.83 -9.34 2.63
N SER A 99 4.79 -8.55 2.18
CA SER A 99 5.58 -7.70 3.08
C SER A 99 4.73 -6.61 3.73
N ILE A 100 3.79 -6.03 2.97
CA ILE A 100 2.86 -5.03 3.51
C ILE A 100 1.94 -5.67 4.54
N LYS A 101 1.43 -6.87 4.26
CA LYS A 101 0.60 -7.62 5.21
C LYS A 101 1.36 -7.94 6.49
N GLU A 102 2.61 -8.36 6.39
CA GLU A 102 3.46 -8.64 7.54
C GLU A 102 3.66 -7.41 8.41
N LEU A 103 3.92 -6.25 7.78
CA LEU A 103 4.04 -4.99 8.50
C LEU A 103 2.73 -4.62 9.20
N ARG A 104 1.59 -4.81 8.52
CA ARG A 104 0.29 -4.50 9.13
C ARG A 104 0.01 -5.40 10.33
N MET A 105 0.32 -6.69 10.22
CA MET A 105 0.17 -7.63 11.33
C MET A 105 1.06 -7.24 12.51
N LEU A 106 2.30 -6.84 12.23
CA LEU A 106 3.22 -6.38 13.26
C LEU A 106 2.72 -5.09 13.92
N PHE A 107 2.25 -4.14 13.11
CA PHE A 107 1.67 -2.89 13.60
C PHE A 107 0.49 -3.15 14.54
N ASP A 108 -0.44 -4.00 14.11
CA ASP A 108 -1.62 -4.34 14.91
C ASP A 108 -1.22 -5.01 16.23
N SER A 109 -0.21 -5.86 16.21
CA SER A 109 0.31 -6.53 17.39
C SER A 109 0.94 -5.54 18.38
N VAL A 110 1.76 -4.62 17.88
CA VAL A 110 2.38 -3.58 18.70
C VAL A 110 1.31 -2.66 19.30
N GLN A 111 0.32 -2.24 18.50
CA GLN A 111 -0.75 -1.38 18.95
C GLN A 111 -1.60 -2.06 20.02
N SER A 112 -1.90 -3.34 19.85
CA SER A 112 -2.64 -4.12 20.84
C SER A 112 -1.88 -4.21 22.17
N ASN A 113 -0.57 -4.39 22.13
CA ASN A 113 0.27 -4.43 23.34
C ASN A 113 0.29 -3.06 24.04
N VAL A 114 0.40 -1.97 23.30
CA VAL A 114 0.36 -0.61 23.85
C VAL A 114 -0.98 -0.36 24.56
N ASP A 115 -2.07 -0.72 23.92
CA ASP A 115 -3.41 -0.52 24.48
C ASP A 115 -3.61 -1.36 25.75
N ARG A 116 -3.10 -2.58 25.77
CA ARG A 116 -3.17 -3.45 26.94
C ARG A 116 -2.39 -2.87 28.12
N VAL A 117 -1.20 -2.36 27.88
CA VAL A 117 -0.38 -1.73 28.93
C VAL A 117 -1.07 -0.50 29.48
N ARG A 118 -1.70 0.32 28.65
CA ARG A 118 -2.48 1.50 29.08
C ARG A 118 -3.65 1.10 29.95
N ASN A 119 -4.33 0.02 29.59
CA ASN A 119 -5.52 -0.45 30.34
C ASN A 119 -5.12 -1.09 31.68
N ASP A 120 -3.94 -1.68 31.78
CA ASP A 120 -3.45 -2.30 33.01
C ASP A 120 -2.84 -1.27 33.97
N ALA A 121 -2.59 -0.07 33.50
CA ALA A 121 -2.07 1.01 34.34
C ALA A 121 -3.20 1.75 35.03
#